data_2696e26d5d307eedf8c21345a584fa1b
#
_entry.id   2696e26d5d307eedf8c21345a584fa1b
#
_cell.length_a   1.000
_cell.length_b   1.000
_cell.length_c   1.000
_cell.angle_alpha   90.00
_cell.angle_beta   90.00
_cell.angle_gamma   90.00
#
_symmetry.space_group_name_H-M   'P 1'
#
loop_
_entity.id
_entity.type
_entity.pdbx_description
1 polymer ?
#
loop_
_entity_poly.entity_id
_entity_poly.type
_entity_poly.pdbx_seq_one_letter_code
_entity_poly.pdbx_strand_id
1 'polypeptide(L)'
;MIRAWSHYSRLVRLHVIDGTYELFRAHYSPRPDHRAPAGWDAKATVGVVSSMLALLHDAAEAVTHVAIAFDNPIRSFRNDLFDGYKSDEGVPPELHAQFDAVEAAMHALGLVVWSMREYEADDALGTGARRYADEVDQVRILTPDKDLAQCLRGDRVVQVDRRQKKTTDEATFRATRGFAPESVPDFLALTGDTADGIPGLRGFGDKSASLLLGAYVHLEAIPEHAFRWSVKPRGALQLAATLSAHREDALLYRKLATLVDSVPLAESLEDLRFTGVPRGPFEAWCDSLGVTALRTAPRRWRDP
;
A
#
# COMPACT_ATOMS: atom_id res chain seq x y z
N MET A 1 46.26 18.37 14.28
CA MET A 1 45.12 17.78 15.03
C MET A 1 43.85 18.07 14.24
N ILE A 2 43.48 17.15 13.34
CA ILE A 2 42.28 17.25 12.48
C ILE A 2 41.18 16.53 13.26
N ARG A 3 40.19 17.28 13.77
CA ARG A 3 38.99 16.70 14.38
C ARG A 3 38.15 16.09 13.24
N ALA A 4 38.14 14.76 13.17
CA ALA A 4 37.18 14.02 12.37
C ALA A 4 35.78 14.22 13.01
N TRP A 5 34.93 15.00 12.36
CA TRP A 5 33.51 15.06 12.65
C TRP A 5 32.91 13.78 12.09
N SER A 6 32.69 12.81 12.96
CA SER A 6 31.86 11.66 12.68
C SER A 6 30.40 12.15 12.56
N HIS A 7 29.97 12.50 11.35
CA HIS A 7 28.56 12.60 11.03
C HIS A 7 28.00 11.17 10.96
N TYR A 8 27.54 10.66 12.08
CA TYR A 8 26.51 9.63 12.03
C TYR A 8 25.27 10.32 11.43
N SER A 9 25.14 10.27 10.10
CA SER A 9 23.91 10.69 9.46
C SER A 9 22.81 9.77 9.99
N ARG A 10 21.84 10.36 10.68
CA ARG A 10 20.70 9.62 11.21
C ARG A 10 19.96 9.05 10.01
N LEU A 11 19.78 7.73 9.96
CA LEU A 11 19.07 7.05 8.89
C LEU A 11 17.70 7.71 8.65
N VAL A 12 17.48 8.18 7.42
CA VAL A 12 16.22 8.81 7.00
C VAL A 12 15.34 7.75 6.36
N ARG A 13 14.22 7.43 6.99
CA ARG A 13 13.23 6.48 6.48
C ARG A 13 11.87 7.14 6.31
N LEU A 14 11.29 6.95 5.15
CA LEU A 14 9.89 7.28 4.88
C LEU A 14 9.03 6.02 4.99
N HIS A 15 8.00 6.08 5.83
CA HIS A 15 6.96 5.06 5.93
C HIS A 15 5.71 5.57 5.24
N VAL A 16 5.27 4.89 4.18
CA VAL A 16 3.98 5.13 3.53
C VAL A 16 3.06 3.95 3.87
N ILE A 17 1.92 4.25 4.46
CA ILE A 17 1.08 3.28 5.15
C ILE A 17 -0.25 3.16 4.44
N ASP A 18 -0.66 1.93 4.13
CA ASP A 18 -1.99 1.61 3.66
C ASP A 18 -2.99 1.71 4.83
N GLY A 19 -3.66 2.85 4.91
CA GLY A 19 -4.62 3.16 5.96
C GLY A 19 -5.92 2.41 5.80
N THR A 20 -6.36 2.18 4.56
CA THR A 20 -7.54 1.38 4.24
C THR A 20 -7.37 -0.04 4.75
N TYR A 21 -6.24 -0.69 4.41
CA TYR A 21 -5.92 -2.01 4.95
C TYR A 21 -5.85 -2.02 6.49
N GLU A 22 -5.20 -1.05 7.11
CA GLU A 22 -5.11 -0.96 8.58
C GLU A 22 -6.50 -0.81 9.21
N LEU A 23 -7.41 -0.05 8.60
CA LEU A 23 -8.79 0.14 9.06
C LEU A 23 -9.59 -1.17 8.98
N PHE A 24 -9.57 -1.84 7.82
CA PHE A 24 -10.21 -3.15 7.64
C PHE A 24 -9.64 -4.17 8.62
N ARG A 25 -8.33 -4.24 8.72
CA ARG A 25 -7.64 -5.15 9.65
C ARG A 25 -8.04 -4.91 11.10
N ALA A 26 -8.18 -3.66 11.51
CA ALA A 26 -8.59 -3.31 12.86
C ALA A 26 -10.05 -3.71 13.13
N HIS A 27 -10.94 -3.50 12.15
CA HIS A 27 -12.36 -3.88 12.24
C HIS A 27 -12.54 -5.39 12.47
N TYR A 28 -11.90 -6.21 11.64
CA TYR A 28 -12.02 -7.68 11.72
C TYR A 28 -11.09 -8.33 12.74
N SER A 29 -10.35 -7.54 13.51
CA SER A 29 -9.46 -8.09 14.54
C SER A 29 -10.24 -8.57 15.76
N PRO A 30 -9.66 -9.47 16.59
CA PRO A 30 -10.26 -9.93 17.85
C PRO A 30 -10.18 -8.87 18.97
N ARG A 31 -9.91 -7.61 18.66
CA ARG A 31 -9.90 -6.52 19.65
C ARG A 31 -11.29 -6.33 20.25
N PRO A 32 -11.39 -5.93 21.53
CA PRO A 32 -12.66 -5.57 22.13
C PRO A 32 -13.38 -4.49 21.31
N ASP A 33 -14.70 -4.59 21.25
CA ASP A 33 -15.52 -3.55 20.68
C ASP A 33 -15.38 -2.26 21.50
N HIS A 34 -15.46 -1.13 20.81
CA HIS A 34 -15.38 0.18 21.42
C HIS A 34 -16.48 1.09 20.83
N ARG A 35 -17.33 1.63 21.70
CA ARG A 35 -18.31 2.64 21.34
C ARG A 35 -17.87 4.00 21.84
N ALA A 36 -17.83 4.96 20.94
CA ALA A 36 -17.62 6.36 21.31
C ALA A 36 -18.75 6.87 22.21
N PRO A 37 -18.52 7.88 23.06
CA PRO A 37 -19.58 8.49 23.87
C PRO A 37 -20.80 8.96 23.07
N ALA A 38 -20.58 9.33 21.79
CA ALA A 38 -21.64 9.68 20.84
C ALA A 38 -22.44 8.48 20.30
N GLY A 39 -22.13 7.24 20.73
CA GLY A 39 -22.91 6.04 20.45
C GLY A 39 -22.57 5.27 19.19
N TRP A 40 -21.59 5.69 18.39
CA TRP A 40 -21.15 4.98 17.18
C TRP A 40 -20.02 3.99 17.48
N ASP A 41 -19.86 3.00 16.61
CA ASP A 41 -18.78 2.01 16.69
C ASP A 41 -17.45 2.64 16.27
N ALA A 42 -16.48 2.70 17.18
CA ALA A 42 -15.15 3.28 16.98
C ALA A 42 -14.02 2.24 17.09
N LYS A 43 -14.34 0.94 17.13
CA LYS A 43 -13.37 -0.15 17.30
C LYS A 43 -12.21 -0.05 16.29
N ALA A 44 -12.53 0.10 15.00
CA ALA A 44 -11.51 0.13 13.96
C ALA A 44 -10.64 1.38 14.07
N THR A 45 -11.23 2.55 14.27
CA THR A 45 -10.52 3.83 14.46
C THR A 45 -9.53 3.77 15.63
N VAL A 46 -9.97 3.29 16.81
CA VAL A 46 -9.11 3.11 17.98
C VAL A 46 -8.02 2.07 17.72
N GLY A 47 -8.38 1.02 16.97
CA GLY A 47 -7.46 -0.03 16.56
C GLY A 47 -6.31 0.48 15.68
N VAL A 48 -6.62 1.35 14.71
CA VAL A 48 -5.60 1.97 13.84
C VAL A 48 -4.69 2.89 14.65
N VAL A 49 -5.24 3.76 15.51
CA VAL A 49 -4.41 4.62 16.39
C VAL A 49 -3.45 3.80 17.23
N SER A 50 -3.93 2.71 17.83
CA SER A 50 -3.08 1.81 18.62
C SER A 50 -1.97 1.17 17.77
N SER A 51 -2.29 0.80 16.52
CA SER A 51 -1.33 0.25 15.55
C SER A 51 -0.26 1.28 15.15
N MET A 52 -0.67 2.52 14.92
CA MET A 52 0.25 3.60 14.56
C MET A 52 1.15 3.98 15.74
N LEU A 53 0.62 4.08 16.95
CA LEU A 53 1.45 4.29 18.14
C LEU A 53 2.50 3.18 18.32
N ALA A 54 2.11 1.92 18.09
CA ALA A 54 3.06 0.80 18.13
C ALA A 54 4.17 0.93 17.06
N LEU A 55 3.83 1.34 15.84
CA LEU A 55 4.80 1.62 14.77
C LEU A 55 5.75 2.75 15.16
N LEU A 56 5.22 3.87 15.63
CA LEU A 56 6.00 5.06 16.02
C LEU A 56 6.93 4.80 17.21
N HIS A 57 6.62 3.79 18.02
CA HIS A 57 7.42 3.36 19.17
C HIS A 57 8.45 2.28 18.84
N ASP A 58 8.34 1.66 17.67
CA ASP A 58 9.25 0.59 17.27
C ASP A 58 10.62 1.15 16.86
N ALA A 59 11.61 0.90 17.69
CA ALA A 59 12.97 1.37 17.44
C ALA A 59 13.61 0.73 16.19
N ALA A 60 13.16 -0.47 15.79
CA ALA A 60 13.67 -1.15 14.60
C ALA A 60 13.14 -0.49 13.32
N GLU A 61 11.91 0.04 13.35
CA GLU A 61 11.36 0.81 12.23
C GLU A 61 12.05 2.16 12.08
N ALA A 62 12.51 2.77 13.17
CA ALA A 62 13.23 4.06 13.17
C ALA A 62 12.51 5.11 12.31
N VAL A 63 11.21 5.29 12.54
CA VAL A 63 10.35 6.20 11.77
C VAL A 63 10.87 7.63 11.85
N THR A 64 11.18 8.23 10.69
CA THR A 64 11.57 9.64 10.59
C THR A 64 10.54 10.47 9.81
N HIS A 65 10.00 9.90 8.73
CA HIS A 65 8.98 10.50 7.89
C HIS A 65 7.84 9.50 7.73
N VAL A 66 6.59 9.99 7.68
CA VAL A 66 5.42 9.11 7.63
C VAL A 66 4.25 9.80 6.96
N ALA A 67 3.58 9.05 6.08
CA ALA A 67 2.26 9.37 5.55
C ALA A 67 1.39 8.13 5.58
N ILE A 68 0.08 8.32 5.66
CA ILE A 68 -0.91 7.27 5.62
C ILE A 68 -1.98 7.61 4.59
N ALA A 69 -2.32 6.67 3.70
CA ALA A 69 -3.29 6.87 2.63
C ALA A 69 -4.58 6.10 2.90
N PHE A 70 -5.71 6.70 2.52
CA PHE A 70 -7.04 6.07 2.62
C PHE A 70 -7.82 6.22 1.32
N ASP A 71 -8.57 5.17 0.95
CA ASP A 71 -9.61 5.22 -0.05
C ASP A 71 -10.88 5.83 0.59
N ASN A 72 -11.16 7.09 0.33
CA ASN A 72 -12.34 7.76 0.91
C ASN A 72 -12.97 8.75 -0.08
N PRO A 73 -13.86 8.25 -0.97
CA PRO A 73 -14.52 6.92 -1.01
C PRO A 73 -13.66 5.79 -1.60
N ILE A 74 -14.13 4.54 -1.48
CA ILE A 74 -13.45 3.36 -2.05
C ILE A 74 -13.47 3.39 -3.59
N ARG A 75 -14.49 4.00 -4.20
CA ARG A 75 -14.59 4.16 -5.65
C ARG A 75 -13.47 5.05 -6.20
N SER A 76 -12.89 4.66 -7.32
CA SER A 76 -11.84 5.40 -8.04
C SER A 76 -12.15 5.55 -9.53
N PHE A 77 -11.28 6.23 -10.28
CA PHE A 77 -11.37 6.34 -11.74
C PHE A 77 -11.39 4.98 -12.45
N ARG A 78 -10.91 3.91 -11.81
CA ARG A 78 -10.91 2.55 -12.38
C ARG A 78 -12.32 2.00 -12.58
N ASN A 79 -13.27 2.41 -11.74
CA ASN A 79 -14.67 2.04 -11.89
C ASN A 79 -15.32 2.64 -13.15
N ASP A 80 -14.78 3.72 -13.70
CA ASP A 80 -15.23 4.29 -14.96
C ASP A 80 -14.60 3.59 -16.18
N LEU A 81 -13.53 2.81 -15.98
CA LEU A 81 -12.86 2.02 -17.01
C LEU A 81 -13.42 0.60 -17.13
N PHE A 82 -13.89 0.03 -16.01
CA PHE A 82 -14.33 -1.36 -15.95
C PHE A 82 -15.40 -1.56 -14.88
N ASP A 83 -16.60 -1.94 -15.29
CA ASP A 83 -17.76 -2.11 -14.39
C ASP A 83 -17.56 -3.22 -13.34
N GLY A 84 -16.69 -4.19 -13.63
CA GLY A 84 -16.36 -5.29 -12.72
C GLY A 84 -15.30 -4.94 -11.66
N TYR A 85 -14.76 -3.71 -11.66
CA TYR A 85 -13.74 -3.31 -10.71
C TYR A 85 -14.32 -3.19 -9.29
N LYS A 86 -13.49 -3.40 -8.26
CA LYS A 86 -13.90 -3.37 -6.86
C LYS A 86 -14.71 -2.12 -6.52
N SER A 87 -15.63 -2.26 -5.58
CA SER A 87 -16.47 -1.16 -5.09
C SER A 87 -16.62 -1.25 -3.57
N ASP A 88 -17.37 -0.35 -2.98
CA ASP A 88 -17.76 -0.38 -1.57
C ASP A 88 -18.91 -1.37 -1.27
N GLU A 89 -19.38 -2.11 -2.29
CA GLU A 89 -20.41 -3.11 -2.11
C GLU A 89 -19.94 -4.22 -1.14
N GLY A 90 -20.74 -4.46 -0.10
CA GLY A 90 -20.41 -5.43 0.94
C GLY A 90 -19.55 -4.88 2.09
N VAL A 91 -19.13 -3.62 2.05
CA VAL A 91 -18.50 -2.98 3.21
C VAL A 91 -19.54 -2.74 4.31
N PRO A 92 -19.32 -3.24 5.55
CA PRO A 92 -20.27 -3.02 6.65
C PRO A 92 -20.49 -1.52 6.89
N PRO A 93 -21.74 -1.06 7.06
CA PRO A 93 -22.04 0.35 7.30
C PRO A 93 -21.31 0.94 8.51
N GLU A 94 -21.10 0.14 9.56
CA GLU A 94 -20.36 0.54 10.76
C GLU A 94 -18.85 0.71 10.51
N LEU A 95 -18.29 0.04 9.51
CA LEU A 95 -16.93 0.24 9.07
C LEU A 95 -16.83 1.48 8.16
N HIS A 96 -17.76 1.58 7.21
CA HIS A 96 -17.83 2.70 6.29
C HIS A 96 -17.93 4.04 7.04
N ALA A 97 -18.72 4.09 8.11
CA ALA A 97 -18.87 5.28 8.96
C ALA A 97 -17.57 5.71 9.69
N GLN A 98 -16.52 4.88 9.69
CA GLN A 98 -15.27 5.16 10.39
C GLN A 98 -14.17 5.79 9.52
N PHE A 99 -14.36 5.92 8.20
CA PHE A 99 -13.33 6.46 7.31
C PHE A 99 -12.95 7.91 7.68
N ASP A 100 -13.91 8.82 7.79
CA ASP A 100 -13.62 10.21 8.19
C ASP A 100 -13.04 10.27 9.62
N ALA A 101 -13.53 9.42 10.51
CA ALA A 101 -13.08 9.39 11.89
C ALA A 101 -11.64 8.91 12.03
N VAL A 102 -11.22 7.92 11.23
CA VAL A 102 -9.84 7.43 11.26
C VAL A 102 -8.87 8.45 10.65
N GLU A 103 -9.25 9.14 9.57
CA GLU A 103 -8.44 10.24 9.01
C GLU A 103 -8.23 11.36 10.04
N ALA A 104 -9.32 11.78 10.71
CA ALA A 104 -9.24 12.76 11.79
C ALA A 104 -8.35 12.29 12.95
N ALA A 105 -8.38 11.00 13.29
CA ALA A 105 -7.51 10.40 14.29
C ALA A 105 -6.03 10.44 13.88
N MET A 106 -5.72 10.20 12.60
CA MET A 106 -4.34 10.28 12.08
C MET A 106 -3.82 11.72 12.11
N HIS A 107 -4.64 12.71 11.75
CA HIS A 107 -4.30 14.11 11.92
C HIS A 107 -4.04 14.47 13.40
N ALA A 108 -4.86 13.97 14.32
CA ALA A 108 -4.64 14.17 15.76
C ALA A 108 -3.34 13.54 16.26
N LEU A 109 -2.88 12.43 15.64
CA LEU A 109 -1.56 11.84 15.86
C LEU A 109 -0.41 12.64 15.25
N GLY A 110 -0.70 13.66 14.43
CA GLY A 110 0.29 14.46 13.72
C GLY A 110 0.88 13.77 12.49
N LEU A 111 0.17 12.82 11.90
CA LEU A 111 0.54 12.18 10.66
C LEU A 111 -0.05 12.92 9.47
N VAL A 112 0.67 12.90 8.35
CA VAL A 112 0.12 13.34 7.06
C VAL A 112 -0.84 12.28 6.55
N VAL A 113 -2.02 12.72 6.14
CA VAL A 113 -3.09 11.87 5.59
C VAL A 113 -3.30 12.20 4.12
N TRP A 114 -3.19 11.19 3.28
CA TRP A 114 -3.56 11.23 1.88
C TRP A 114 -4.94 10.61 1.70
N SER A 115 -5.97 11.45 1.71
CA SER A 115 -7.37 11.04 1.50
C SER A 115 -7.66 11.02 0.00
N MET A 116 -7.78 9.84 -0.58
CA MET A 116 -7.96 9.65 -2.02
C MET A 116 -9.43 9.64 -2.40
N ARG A 117 -9.78 10.41 -3.45
CA ARG A 117 -11.16 10.52 -3.95
C ARG A 117 -11.31 10.07 -5.39
N GLU A 118 -10.37 10.45 -6.24
CA GLU A 118 -10.31 10.08 -7.66
C GLU A 118 -9.36 8.90 -7.87
N TYR A 119 -8.25 8.91 -7.14
CA TYR A 119 -7.25 7.85 -7.10
C TYR A 119 -7.51 6.89 -5.94
N GLU A 120 -6.70 5.84 -5.85
CA GLU A 120 -6.71 4.91 -4.72
C GLU A 120 -5.57 5.18 -3.74
N ALA A 121 -5.70 4.68 -2.51
CA ALA A 121 -4.64 4.73 -1.51
C ALA A 121 -3.33 4.16 -2.08
N ASP A 122 -3.41 3.06 -2.81
CA ASP A 122 -2.26 2.41 -3.44
C ASP A 122 -1.55 3.31 -4.45
N ASP A 123 -2.30 4.13 -5.23
CA ASP A 123 -1.73 5.11 -6.14
C ASP A 123 -0.94 6.20 -5.37
N ALA A 124 -1.47 6.66 -4.23
CA ALA A 124 -0.77 7.60 -3.38
C ALA A 124 0.50 7.00 -2.75
N LEU A 125 0.43 5.73 -2.30
CA LEU A 125 1.58 4.99 -1.77
C LEU A 125 2.68 4.84 -2.85
N GLY A 126 2.28 4.42 -4.06
CA GLY A 126 3.18 4.27 -5.21
C GLY A 126 3.82 5.60 -5.62
N THR A 127 3.02 6.67 -5.70
CA THR A 127 3.50 8.02 -5.98
C THR A 127 4.49 8.51 -4.93
N GLY A 128 4.16 8.37 -3.64
CA GLY A 128 5.05 8.75 -2.55
C GLY A 128 6.35 7.95 -2.55
N ALA A 129 6.25 6.64 -2.77
CA ALA A 129 7.41 5.77 -2.85
C ALA A 129 8.36 6.19 -4.00
N ARG A 130 7.82 6.47 -5.19
CA ARG A 130 8.61 6.91 -6.33
C ARG A 130 9.21 8.30 -6.12
N ARG A 131 8.39 9.26 -5.67
CA ARG A 131 8.75 10.67 -5.55
C ARG A 131 9.91 10.89 -4.58
N TYR A 132 9.88 10.20 -3.42
CA TYR A 132 10.82 10.46 -2.35
C TYR A 132 11.96 9.43 -2.24
N ALA A 133 11.97 8.39 -3.09
CA ALA A 133 12.97 7.32 -3.00
C ALA A 133 14.43 7.81 -3.05
N ASP A 134 14.70 8.87 -3.80
CA ASP A 134 16.07 9.40 -3.95
C ASP A 134 16.42 10.47 -2.89
N GLU A 135 15.45 10.88 -2.06
CA GLU A 135 15.63 11.87 -1.00
C GLU A 135 15.83 11.23 0.39
N VAL A 136 15.58 9.93 0.52
CA VAL A 136 15.69 9.18 1.77
C VAL A 136 16.60 7.97 1.63
N ASP A 137 17.07 7.41 2.75
CA ASP A 137 17.85 6.17 2.73
C ASP A 137 16.97 4.97 2.36
N GLN A 138 15.72 4.94 2.81
CA GLN A 138 14.77 3.87 2.49
C GLN A 138 13.32 4.34 2.57
N VAL A 139 12.51 3.96 1.57
CA VAL A 139 11.04 4.01 1.63
C VAL A 139 10.53 2.63 2.02
N ARG A 140 9.64 2.60 3.00
CA ARG A 140 8.98 1.39 3.50
C ARG A 140 7.48 1.50 3.23
N ILE A 141 6.96 0.68 2.31
CA ILE A 141 5.53 0.60 1.98
C ILE A 141 4.90 -0.43 2.93
N LEU A 142 4.06 0.03 3.84
CA LEU A 142 3.48 -0.81 4.89
C LEU A 142 2.11 -1.34 4.46
N THR A 143 2.12 -2.41 3.71
CA THR A 143 0.95 -3.15 3.23
C THR A 143 1.33 -4.59 2.87
N PRO A 144 0.45 -5.59 3.06
CA PRO A 144 0.64 -6.93 2.51
C PRO A 144 0.20 -7.05 1.05
N ASP A 145 -0.39 -5.97 0.47
CA ASP A 145 -0.96 -6.03 -0.86
C ASP A 145 0.13 -6.28 -1.91
N LYS A 146 -0.10 -7.31 -2.73
CA LYS A 146 0.87 -7.76 -3.75
C LYS A 146 1.09 -6.75 -4.87
N ASP A 147 0.13 -5.85 -5.09
CA ASP A 147 0.13 -4.89 -6.17
C ASP A 147 1.22 -3.83 -5.95
N LEU A 148 1.47 -3.46 -4.68
CA LEU A 148 2.52 -2.53 -4.30
C LEU A 148 3.94 -3.08 -4.55
N ALA A 149 4.07 -4.37 -4.84
CA ALA A 149 5.36 -4.93 -5.23
C ALA A 149 5.90 -4.35 -6.55
N GLN A 150 5.03 -3.75 -7.41
CA GLN A 150 5.48 -3.01 -8.60
C GLN A 150 6.35 -1.79 -8.27
N CYS A 151 6.29 -1.30 -7.03
CA CYS A 151 7.07 -0.14 -6.57
C CYS A 151 8.47 -0.51 -6.04
N LEU A 152 8.79 -1.78 -5.90
CA LEU A 152 10.08 -2.24 -5.33
C LEU A 152 11.26 -1.76 -6.18
N ARG A 153 12.31 -1.24 -5.50
CA ARG A 153 13.51 -0.74 -6.16
C ARG A 153 14.75 -1.02 -5.31
N GLY A 154 15.51 -2.06 -5.66
CA GLY A 154 16.66 -2.52 -4.89
C GLY A 154 16.28 -2.77 -3.43
N ASP A 155 17.06 -2.22 -2.52
CA ASP A 155 16.80 -2.14 -1.08
C ASP A 155 16.28 -0.75 -0.64
N ARG A 156 16.14 0.17 -1.61
CA ARG A 156 15.73 1.55 -1.39
C ARG A 156 14.22 1.69 -1.20
N VAL A 157 13.43 0.96 -1.98
CA VAL A 157 11.97 0.88 -1.80
C VAL A 157 11.61 -0.56 -1.47
N VAL A 158 11.12 -0.79 -0.27
CA VAL A 158 10.79 -2.12 0.24
C VAL A 158 9.34 -2.18 0.70
N GLN A 159 8.73 -3.36 0.56
CA GLN A 159 7.40 -3.63 1.07
C GLN A 159 7.49 -4.35 2.43
N VAL A 160 6.62 -3.97 3.36
CA VAL A 160 6.61 -4.50 4.72
C VAL A 160 5.23 -5.02 5.08
N ASP A 161 5.10 -6.33 5.26
CA ASP A 161 3.98 -6.95 5.92
C ASP A 161 4.24 -6.96 7.45
N ARG A 162 3.62 -6.02 8.15
CA ARG A 162 3.77 -5.87 9.60
C ARG A 162 3.19 -7.05 10.38
N ARG A 163 2.17 -7.73 9.84
CA ARG A 163 1.53 -8.89 10.48
C ARG A 163 2.45 -10.09 10.46
N GLN A 164 3.08 -10.36 9.31
CA GLN A 164 4.03 -11.47 9.16
C GLN A 164 5.46 -11.10 9.57
N LYS A 165 5.71 -9.82 9.91
CA LYS A 165 7.05 -9.27 10.18
C LYS A 165 8.02 -9.55 9.03
N LYS A 166 7.53 -9.43 7.81
CA LYS A 166 8.27 -9.72 6.59
C LYS A 166 8.56 -8.44 5.84
N THR A 167 9.82 -8.23 5.50
CA THR A 167 10.26 -7.20 4.56
C THR A 167 10.65 -7.86 3.26
N THR A 168 10.16 -7.33 2.15
CA THR A 168 10.45 -7.80 0.79
C THR A 168 11.11 -6.67 0.02
N ASP A 169 12.33 -6.86 -0.43
CA ASP A 169 13.04 -6.03 -1.38
C ASP A 169 12.94 -6.60 -2.81
N GLU A 170 13.45 -5.88 -3.80
CA GLU A 170 13.41 -6.32 -5.19
C GLU A 170 14.11 -7.66 -5.41
N ALA A 171 15.26 -7.88 -4.78
CA ALA A 171 16.02 -9.12 -4.94
C ALA A 171 15.24 -10.33 -4.41
N THR A 172 14.66 -10.19 -3.22
CA THR A 172 13.79 -11.22 -2.60
C THR A 172 12.54 -11.46 -3.45
N PHE A 173 11.93 -10.40 -3.99
CA PHE A 173 10.78 -10.51 -4.88
C PHE A 173 11.13 -11.30 -6.14
N ARG A 174 12.19 -10.91 -6.85
CA ARG A 174 12.66 -11.60 -8.07
C ARG A 174 12.98 -13.08 -7.81
N ALA A 175 13.67 -13.36 -6.71
CA ALA A 175 14.01 -14.75 -6.33
C ALA A 175 12.76 -15.60 -6.04
N THR A 176 11.72 -14.98 -5.45
CA THR A 176 10.50 -15.70 -5.05
C THR A 176 9.49 -15.83 -6.20
N ARG A 177 9.32 -14.76 -7.00
CA ARG A 177 8.29 -14.69 -8.05
C ARG A 177 8.80 -15.10 -9.43
N GLY A 178 10.11 -15.02 -9.67
CA GLY A 178 10.75 -15.38 -10.94
C GLY A 178 10.62 -14.32 -12.03
N PHE A 179 10.12 -13.12 -11.72
CA PHE A 179 10.00 -11.99 -12.64
C PHE A 179 10.28 -10.66 -11.92
N ALA A 180 10.37 -9.57 -12.67
CA ALA A 180 10.69 -8.24 -12.16
C ALA A 180 9.47 -7.54 -11.52
N PRO A 181 9.66 -6.64 -10.53
CA PRO A 181 8.60 -5.80 -9.98
C PRO A 181 7.76 -5.07 -11.03
N GLU A 182 8.39 -4.52 -12.05
CA GLU A 182 7.74 -3.83 -13.17
C GLU A 182 6.75 -4.68 -13.96
N SER A 183 6.88 -6.02 -13.86
CA SER A 183 5.95 -6.97 -14.49
C SER A 183 4.72 -7.30 -13.63
N VAL A 184 4.60 -6.75 -12.42
CA VAL A 184 3.45 -7.06 -11.53
C VAL A 184 2.11 -6.73 -12.20
N PRO A 185 1.92 -5.57 -12.84
CA PRO A 185 0.66 -5.29 -13.53
C PRO A 185 0.36 -6.27 -14.66
N ASP A 186 1.38 -6.67 -15.44
CA ASP A 186 1.24 -7.68 -16.49
C ASP A 186 0.89 -9.06 -15.91
N PHE A 187 1.48 -9.40 -14.76
CA PHE A 187 1.16 -10.64 -14.05
C PHE A 187 -0.30 -10.68 -13.62
N LEU A 188 -0.81 -9.60 -13.01
CA LEU A 188 -2.20 -9.49 -12.59
C LEU A 188 -3.16 -9.47 -13.78
N ALA A 189 -2.78 -8.86 -14.88
CA ALA A 189 -3.56 -8.90 -16.12
C ALA A 189 -3.72 -10.32 -16.65
N LEU A 190 -2.71 -11.16 -16.53
CA LEU A 190 -2.77 -12.56 -16.98
C LEU A 190 -3.51 -13.46 -15.98
N THR A 191 -3.21 -13.34 -14.68
CA THR A 191 -3.71 -14.27 -13.66
C THR A 191 -5.04 -13.85 -13.05
N GLY A 192 -5.38 -12.56 -13.15
CA GLY A 192 -6.50 -11.93 -12.47
C GLY A 192 -6.17 -11.51 -11.04
N ASP A 193 -7.04 -10.68 -10.52
CA ASP A 193 -7.12 -10.31 -9.11
C ASP A 193 -8.57 -10.29 -8.64
N THR A 194 -8.93 -11.26 -7.82
CA THR A 194 -10.31 -11.38 -7.33
C THR A 194 -10.67 -10.24 -6.38
N ALA A 195 -9.70 -9.70 -5.63
CA ALA A 195 -9.94 -8.61 -4.69
C ALA A 195 -10.33 -7.32 -5.43
N ASP A 196 -9.67 -7.05 -6.56
CA ASP A 196 -9.94 -5.89 -7.40
C ASP A 196 -10.97 -6.14 -8.52
N GLY A 197 -11.47 -7.38 -8.62
CA GLY A 197 -12.43 -7.76 -9.66
C GLY A 197 -11.80 -7.93 -11.04
N ILE A 198 -10.48 -8.05 -11.15
CA ILE A 198 -9.77 -8.25 -12.42
C ILE A 198 -9.86 -9.74 -12.81
N PRO A 199 -10.49 -10.09 -13.97
CA PRO A 199 -10.78 -11.49 -14.31
C PRO A 199 -9.54 -12.32 -14.65
N GLY A 200 -8.52 -11.69 -15.23
CA GLY A 200 -7.40 -12.38 -15.84
C GLY A 200 -7.74 -13.10 -17.14
N LEU A 201 -6.80 -13.85 -17.70
CA LEU A 201 -6.98 -14.61 -18.93
C LEU A 201 -7.12 -16.12 -18.63
N ARG A 202 -8.12 -16.75 -19.24
CA ARG A 202 -8.37 -18.18 -19.05
C ARG A 202 -7.15 -19.04 -19.40
N GLY A 203 -6.76 -19.91 -18.47
CA GLY A 203 -5.65 -20.84 -18.62
C GLY A 203 -4.32 -20.32 -18.09
N PHE A 204 -4.19 -19.02 -17.89
CA PHE A 204 -3.05 -18.45 -17.19
C PHE A 204 -3.18 -18.68 -15.67
N GLY A 205 -2.07 -19.02 -15.07
CA GLY A 205 -1.92 -19.14 -13.62
C GLY A 205 -0.52 -18.74 -13.24
N ASP A 206 -0.24 -18.65 -11.93
CA ASP A 206 1.02 -18.14 -11.38
C ASP A 206 2.26 -18.67 -12.10
N LYS A 207 2.34 -19.98 -12.30
CA LYS A 207 3.52 -20.62 -12.91
C LYS A 207 3.75 -20.23 -14.36
N SER A 208 2.68 -20.18 -15.15
CA SER A 208 2.79 -19.83 -16.57
C SER A 208 3.07 -18.35 -16.79
N ALA A 209 2.37 -17.48 -16.03
CA ALA A 209 2.57 -16.05 -16.08
C ALA A 209 3.99 -15.68 -15.59
N SER A 210 4.45 -16.20 -14.44
CA SER A 210 5.79 -15.94 -13.91
C SER A 210 6.88 -16.39 -14.89
N LEU A 211 6.73 -17.57 -15.53
CA LEU A 211 7.71 -18.07 -16.49
C LEU A 211 7.81 -17.17 -17.73
N LEU A 212 6.67 -16.71 -18.25
CA LEU A 212 6.64 -15.82 -19.41
C LEU A 212 7.19 -14.44 -19.07
N LEU A 213 6.75 -13.84 -17.95
CA LEU A 213 7.19 -12.50 -17.56
C LEU A 213 8.65 -12.47 -17.08
N GLY A 214 9.16 -13.59 -16.54
CA GLY A 214 10.59 -13.75 -16.28
C GLY A 214 11.45 -13.74 -17.56
N ALA A 215 10.88 -14.14 -18.69
CA ALA A 215 11.58 -14.15 -19.98
C ALA A 215 11.34 -12.88 -20.81
N TYR A 216 10.16 -12.27 -20.71
CA TYR A 216 9.72 -11.20 -21.63
C TYR A 216 9.42 -9.85 -20.94
N VAL A 217 9.34 -9.82 -19.63
CA VAL A 217 9.06 -8.66 -18.78
C VAL A 217 7.64 -8.11 -18.98
N HIS A 218 7.25 -7.76 -20.20
CA HIS A 218 5.95 -7.17 -20.54
C HIS A 218 5.16 -7.97 -21.56
N LEU A 219 3.83 -7.84 -21.54
CA LEU A 219 2.90 -8.52 -22.45
C LEU A 219 3.25 -8.30 -23.91
N GLU A 220 3.71 -7.10 -24.27
CA GLU A 220 4.04 -6.75 -25.65
C GLU A 220 5.25 -7.50 -26.18
N ALA A 221 6.18 -7.87 -25.32
CA ALA A 221 7.37 -8.61 -25.68
C ALA A 221 7.12 -10.11 -25.87
N ILE A 222 5.99 -10.62 -25.40
CA ILE A 222 5.61 -12.03 -25.58
C ILE A 222 5.25 -12.29 -27.04
N PRO A 223 6.00 -13.14 -27.77
CA PRO A 223 5.69 -13.43 -29.17
C PRO A 223 4.31 -14.05 -29.33
N GLU A 224 3.60 -13.69 -30.40
CA GLU A 224 2.25 -14.18 -30.70
C GLU A 224 2.17 -15.70 -30.77
N HIS A 225 3.19 -16.34 -31.35
CA HIS A 225 3.21 -17.77 -31.55
C HIS A 225 4.08 -18.51 -30.52
N ALA A 226 3.50 -19.52 -29.86
CA ALA A 226 4.20 -20.30 -28.81
C ALA A 226 5.52 -20.96 -29.28
N PHE A 227 5.68 -21.28 -30.56
CA PHE A 227 6.93 -21.85 -31.07
C PHE A 227 8.10 -20.88 -31.09
N ARG A 228 7.84 -19.56 -30.96
CA ARG A 228 8.83 -18.50 -30.81
C ARG A 228 9.20 -18.21 -29.35
N TRP A 229 8.50 -18.83 -28.41
CA TRP A 229 8.76 -18.61 -27.00
C TRP A 229 10.09 -19.24 -26.57
N SER A 230 10.95 -18.48 -25.91
CA SER A 230 12.21 -18.93 -25.32
C SER A 230 11.99 -19.85 -24.11
N VAL A 231 10.80 -19.82 -23.53
CA VAL A 231 10.36 -20.64 -22.39
C VAL A 231 9.15 -21.48 -22.79
N LYS A 232 8.95 -22.60 -22.09
CA LYS A 232 7.90 -23.58 -22.47
C LYS A 232 6.97 -23.85 -21.28
N PRO A 233 6.03 -22.93 -20.98
CA PRO A 233 4.99 -23.23 -19.98
C PRO A 233 4.12 -24.39 -20.45
N ARG A 234 3.54 -25.12 -19.49
CA ARG A 234 2.57 -26.18 -19.82
C ARG A 234 1.38 -25.56 -20.55
N GLY A 235 0.97 -26.13 -21.66
CA GLY A 235 -0.13 -25.63 -22.48
C GLY A 235 0.22 -24.40 -23.33
N ALA A 236 1.47 -24.20 -23.69
CA ALA A 236 1.97 -23.01 -24.40
C ALA A 236 1.15 -22.66 -25.66
N LEU A 237 0.72 -23.65 -26.47
CA LEU A 237 -0.10 -23.40 -27.65
C LEU A 237 -1.45 -22.76 -27.28
N GLN A 238 -2.13 -23.30 -26.27
CA GLN A 238 -3.40 -22.77 -25.80
C GLN A 238 -3.23 -21.38 -25.15
N LEU A 239 -2.16 -21.17 -24.37
CA LEU A 239 -1.87 -19.87 -23.76
C LEU A 239 -1.61 -18.81 -24.83
N ALA A 240 -0.85 -19.13 -25.87
CA ALA A 240 -0.61 -18.22 -26.98
C ALA A 240 -1.89 -17.87 -27.74
N ALA A 241 -2.74 -18.84 -27.98
CA ALA A 241 -4.05 -18.64 -28.63
C ALA A 241 -4.95 -17.75 -27.76
N THR A 242 -5.01 -18.00 -26.44
CA THR A 242 -5.79 -17.19 -25.50
C THR A 242 -5.26 -15.76 -25.44
N LEU A 243 -3.94 -15.55 -25.29
CA LEU A 243 -3.35 -14.22 -25.25
C LEU A 243 -3.58 -13.44 -26.53
N SER A 244 -3.47 -14.10 -27.71
CA SER A 244 -3.73 -13.46 -29.00
C SER A 244 -5.20 -13.03 -29.14
N ALA A 245 -6.14 -13.91 -28.74
CA ALA A 245 -7.57 -13.64 -28.83
C ALA A 245 -8.08 -12.57 -27.86
N HIS A 246 -7.43 -12.42 -26.68
CA HIS A 246 -7.84 -11.52 -25.59
C HIS A 246 -6.76 -10.49 -25.23
N ARG A 247 -6.00 -10.05 -26.25
CA ARG A 247 -4.91 -9.11 -26.01
C ARG A 247 -5.39 -7.74 -25.54
N GLU A 248 -6.52 -7.28 -26.05
CA GLU A 248 -7.12 -6.01 -25.64
C GLU A 248 -7.63 -6.09 -24.19
N ASP A 249 -8.24 -7.20 -23.81
CA ASP A 249 -8.67 -7.45 -22.44
C ASP A 249 -7.46 -7.45 -21.48
N ALA A 250 -6.36 -8.13 -21.86
CA ALA A 250 -5.14 -8.16 -21.07
C ALA A 250 -4.54 -6.75 -20.88
N LEU A 251 -4.56 -5.92 -21.92
CA LEU A 251 -4.08 -4.53 -21.84
C LEU A 251 -4.97 -3.66 -20.94
N LEU A 252 -6.30 -3.86 -20.98
CA LEU A 252 -7.22 -3.22 -20.07
C LEU A 252 -6.96 -3.66 -18.63
N TYR A 253 -6.84 -4.96 -18.38
CA TYR A 253 -6.57 -5.48 -17.02
C TYR A 253 -5.23 -5.00 -16.48
N ARG A 254 -4.19 -4.92 -17.31
CA ARG A 254 -2.92 -4.32 -16.94
C ARG A 254 -3.09 -2.85 -16.56
N LYS A 255 -3.86 -2.08 -17.33
CA LYS A 255 -4.15 -0.68 -17.02
C LYS A 255 -4.83 -0.53 -15.66
N LEU A 256 -5.77 -1.43 -15.31
CA LEU A 256 -6.42 -1.44 -14.01
C LEU A 256 -5.44 -1.77 -12.86
N ALA A 257 -4.51 -2.72 -13.09
CA ALA A 257 -3.52 -3.13 -12.10
C ALA A 257 -2.31 -2.20 -11.99
N THR A 258 -2.12 -1.28 -12.95
CA THR A 258 -1.00 -0.34 -12.91
C THR A 258 -1.31 0.81 -11.96
N LEU A 259 -0.45 1.03 -10.98
CA LEU A 259 -0.56 2.16 -10.06
C LEU A 259 -0.22 3.46 -10.77
N VAL A 260 -0.99 4.51 -10.48
CA VAL A 260 -0.65 5.88 -10.87
C VAL A 260 0.48 6.36 -9.96
N ASP A 261 1.60 6.78 -10.57
CA ASP A 261 2.80 7.21 -9.86
C ASP A 261 3.01 8.74 -9.89
N SER A 262 1.95 9.46 -10.21
CA SER A 262 1.92 10.92 -10.41
C SER A 262 0.67 11.56 -9.78
N VAL A 263 0.14 10.97 -8.72
CA VAL A 263 -0.94 11.57 -7.91
C VAL A 263 -0.47 12.95 -7.41
N PRO A 264 -1.29 14.00 -7.48
CA PRO A 264 -0.90 15.34 -7.08
C PRO A 264 -0.85 15.49 -5.54
N LEU A 265 0.13 14.82 -4.91
CA LEU A 265 0.42 14.97 -3.49
C LEU A 265 1.02 16.36 -3.25
N ALA A 266 0.44 17.12 -2.31
CA ALA A 266 0.82 18.51 -2.06
C ALA A 266 2.10 18.64 -1.23
N GLU A 267 2.38 17.65 -0.39
CA GLU A 267 3.42 17.71 0.63
C GLU A 267 4.83 17.57 0.01
N SER A 268 5.79 18.24 0.63
CA SER A 268 7.22 17.98 0.47
C SER A 268 7.68 16.87 1.42
N LEU A 269 8.91 16.35 1.25
CA LEU A 269 9.47 15.40 2.21
C LEU A 269 9.53 15.96 3.63
N GLU A 270 9.86 17.25 3.81
CA GLU A 270 9.93 17.87 5.15
C GLU A 270 8.55 17.93 5.82
N ASP A 271 7.47 18.08 5.06
CA ASP A 271 6.09 18.04 5.61
C ASP A 271 5.73 16.65 6.16
N LEU A 272 6.34 15.59 5.62
CA LEU A 272 6.16 14.21 6.09
C LEU A 272 6.95 13.89 7.36
N ARG A 273 7.79 14.81 7.82
CA ARG A 273 8.66 14.58 8.97
C ARG A 273 7.87 14.44 10.26
N PHE A 274 8.00 13.29 10.92
CA PHE A 274 7.37 13.07 12.20
C PHE A 274 8.13 13.75 13.33
N THR A 275 7.58 14.82 13.86
CA THR A 275 8.18 15.62 14.93
C THR A 275 7.67 15.25 16.33
N GLY A 276 6.63 14.42 16.41
CA GLY A 276 5.98 13.99 17.64
C GLY A 276 4.45 14.17 17.56
N VAL A 277 3.74 13.59 18.50
CA VAL A 277 2.27 13.68 18.59
C VAL A 277 1.88 15.05 19.15
N PRO A 278 0.99 15.83 18.48
CA PRO A 278 0.49 17.10 19.00
C PRO A 278 -0.36 16.86 20.25
N ARG A 279 0.08 17.33 21.41
CA ARG A 279 -0.54 17.01 22.71
C ARG A 279 -2.02 17.40 22.75
N GLY A 280 -2.35 18.67 22.52
CA GLY A 280 -3.71 19.17 22.61
C GLY A 280 -4.69 18.45 21.69
N PRO A 281 -4.44 18.39 20.36
CA PRO A 281 -5.29 17.68 19.42
C PRO A 281 -5.47 16.20 19.76
N PHE A 282 -4.42 15.50 20.16
CA PHE A 282 -4.50 14.08 20.48
C PHE A 282 -5.27 13.82 21.79
N GLU A 283 -5.05 14.61 22.82
CA GLU A 283 -5.82 14.51 24.07
C GLU A 283 -7.29 14.80 23.86
N ALA A 284 -7.64 15.84 23.07
CA ALA A 284 -9.03 16.14 22.71
C ALA A 284 -9.68 15.00 21.91
N TRP A 285 -8.94 14.39 20.99
CA TRP A 285 -9.40 13.21 20.27
C TRP A 285 -9.65 12.03 21.24
N CYS A 286 -8.73 11.75 22.17
CA CYS A 286 -8.92 10.70 23.18
C CYS A 286 -10.19 10.93 24.03
N ASP A 287 -10.44 12.15 24.43
CA ASP A 287 -11.62 12.52 25.24
C ASP A 287 -12.91 12.35 24.44
N SER A 288 -12.92 12.74 23.16
CA SER A 288 -14.09 12.60 22.29
C SER A 288 -14.49 11.15 22.06
N LEU A 289 -13.53 10.23 22.06
CA LEU A 289 -13.78 8.79 21.92
C LEU A 289 -13.85 8.02 23.26
N GLY A 290 -13.59 8.66 24.38
CA GLY A 290 -13.57 8.00 25.70
C GLY A 290 -12.40 7.03 25.88
N VAL A 291 -11.30 7.21 25.14
CA VAL A 291 -10.12 6.31 25.17
C VAL A 291 -9.02 6.86 26.08
N THR A 292 -9.33 7.05 27.34
CA THR A 292 -8.45 7.68 28.34
C THR A 292 -7.08 7.00 28.46
N ALA A 293 -7.01 5.68 28.28
CA ALA A 293 -5.76 4.92 28.35
C ALA A 293 -4.74 5.33 27.24
N LEU A 294 -5.20 5.87 26.13
CA LEU A 294 -4.34 6.31 25.04
C LEU A 294 -3.76 7.71 25.26
N ARG A 295 -4.34 8.55 26.13
CA ARG A 295 -3.89 9.93 26.35
C ARG A 295 -2.41 10.04 26.71
N THR A 296 -1.87 9.08 27.42
CA THR A 296 -0.47 9.07 27.86
C THR A 296 0.40 8.06 27.09
N ALA A 297 -0.17 7.41 26.07
CA ALA A 297 0.53 6.40 25.31
C ALA A 297 1.69 6.94 24.43
N PRO A 298 1.60 8.14 23.81
CA PRO A 298 2.70 8.65 22.99
C PRO A 298 4.00 8.82 23.78
N ARG A 299 5.11 8.30 23.22
CA ARG A 299 6.47 8.44 23.83
C ARG A 299 7.18 9.70 23.35
N ARG A 300 6.75 10.29 22.24
CA ARG A 300 7.30 11.51 21.69
C ARG A 300 6.16 12.48 21.42
N TRP A 301 6.19 13.58 22.15
CA TRP A 301 5.26 14.69 21.97
C TRP A 301 5.90 15.80 21.12
N ARG A 302 5.07 16.48 20.34
CA ARG A 302 5.45 17.72 19.68
C ARG A 302 5.11 18.87 20.64
N ASP A 303 6.12 19.65 20.98
CA ASP A 303 5.93 20.87 21.76
C ASP A 303 5.13 21.89 20.93
N PRO A 304 4.35 22.75 21.61
CA PRO A 304 3.54 23.77 20.97
C PRO A 304 4.35 24.71 20.08
#